data_d42a0e2c026c9957a4bbd6838d23ee12
#
_entry.id   d42a0e2c026c9957a4bbd6838d23ee12
#
_cell.length_a   1.000
_cell.length_b   1.000
_cell.length_c   1.000
_cell.angle_alpha   90.00
_cell.angle_beta   90.00
_cell.angle_gamma   90.00
#
_symmetry.space_group_name_H-M   'P 1'
#
loop_
_entity.id
_entity.type
_entity.pdbx_description
1 polymer ?
#
loop_
_entity_poly.entity_id
_entity_poly.type
_entity_poly.pdbx_seq_one_letter_code
_entity_poly.pdbx_strand_id
1 'polypeptide(L)'
;MKKGIAVAGSLVADIVYTVDRYPEIGALTKIQDPIINNTGGAVCNTAMVLAKLDSQLPITALGKVGKDEAAERIWEAFRHYPNIDVSQIGAEGSTSFTLVIVDSASKQRSFFAYWGANEVFCEDDIDWDKFDAKIFHIGYILSLNALDEPDNQYGTKMARLLAHAKEHGLETSVDVVSEMSDRFQKIVPPSLKYTDYCIINEIEAQCTTGISLRENGELQRQNMKKALEKMNEMGVAKWAVIHCPECGFGLDCRTGEYVEVPSLKLPKGF
;
A
#
# COMPACT_ATOMS: atom_id res chain seq x y z
N MET A 1 17.69 8.62 -19.74
CA MET A 1 17.50 7.88 -18.49
C MET A 1 16.02 7.93 -18.17
N LYS A 2 15.39 6.79 -17.91
CA LYS A 2 14.00 6.71 -17.46
C LYS A 2 13.80 7.59 -16.22
N LYS A 3 12.72 8.36 -16.21
CA LYS A 3 12.36 9.27 -15.11
C LYS A 3 10.91 8.98 -14.71
N GLY A 4 10.60 9.21 -13.46
CA GLY A 4 9.24 9.05 -12.97
C GLY A 4 8.99 7.73 -12.24
N ILE A 5 7.76 7.59 -11.77
CA ILE A 5 7.31 6.46 -10.96
C ILE A 5 5.96 5.98 -11.51
N ALA A 6 5.87 4.69 -11.80
CA ALA A 6 4.59 4.03 -12.04
C ALA A 6 4.07 3.50 -10.70
N VAL A 7 2.86 3.90 -10.34
CA VAL A 7 2.21 3.52 -9.07
C VAL A 7 0.99 2.66 -9.39
N ALA A 8 1.09 1.38 -9.08
CA ALA A 8 0.08 0.36 -9.36
C ALA A 8 -0.60 -0.14 -8.09
N GLY A 9 -1.82 -0.65 -8.22
CA GLY A 9 -2.50 -1.34 -7.14
C GLY A 9 -3.91 -0.85 -6.83
N SER A 10 -4.25 -0.81 -5.53
CA SER A 10 -5.59 -0.50 -5.08
C SER A 10 -5.95 0.97 -5.21
N LEU A 11 -7.15 1.22 -5.73
CA LEU A 11 -7.84 2.51 -5.78
C LEU A 11 -9.13 2.37 -4.96
N VAL A 12 -9.32 3.21 -3.96
CA VAL A 12 -10.41 3.05 -2.98
C VAL A 12 -11.11 4.39 -2.75
N ALA A 13 -12.44 4.37 -2.68
CA ALA A 13 -13.23 5.49 -2.21
C ALA A 13 -13.53 5.30 -0.71
N ASP A 14 -12.97 6.15 0.13
CA ASP A 14 -13.18 6.08 1.58
C ASP A 14 -14.35 6.96 1.99
N ILE A 15 -15.25 6.42 2.82
CA ILE A 15 -16.35 7.15 3.43
C ILE A 15 -16.20 7.08 4.95
N VAL A 16 -15.94 8.22 5.58
CA VAL A 16 -15.69 8.28 7.02
C VAL A 16 -16.94 8.78 7.74
N TYR A 17 -17.44 7.95 8.64
CA TYR A 17 -18.54 8.26 9.54
C TYR A 17 -18.02 8.39 10.96
N THR A 18 -18.24 9.52 11.59
CA THR A 18 -18.02 9.68 13.04
C THR A 18 -19.30 9.34 13.77
N VAL A 19 -19.24 8.48 14.77
CA VAL A 19 -20.37 8.08 15.61
C VAL A 19 -20.11 8.47 17.06
N ASP A 20 -21.19 8.68 17.83
CA ASP A 20 -21.07 9.02 19.28
C ASP A 20 -20.37 7.90 20.04
N ARG A 21 -20.78 6.67 19.77
CA ARG A 21 -20.19 5.44 20.29
C ARG A 21 -20.42 4.31 19.30
N TYR A 22 -19.44 3.42 19.17
CA TYR A 22 -19.60 2.22 18.38
C TYR A 22 -20.73 1.35 18.99
N PRO A 23 -21.77 0.99 18.21
CA PRO A 23 -22.92 0.29 18.74
C PRO A 23 -22.61 -1.18 18.97
N GLU A 24 -23.28 -1.78 19.95
CA GLU A 24 -23.37 -3.23 20.07
C GLU A 24 -24.22 -3.81 18.93
N ILE A 25 -24.04 -5.11 18.65
CA ILE A 25 -24.80 -5.80 17.59
C ILE A 25 -26.30 -5.65 17.87
N GLY A 26 -27.06 -5.13 16.89
CA GLY A 26 -28.48 -4.87 16.99
C GLY A 26 -28.86 -3.52 17.58
N ALA A 27 -27.90 -2.72 18.04
CA ALA A 27 -28.15 -1.36 18.56
C ALA A 27 -28.03 -0.29 17.47
N LEU A 28 -28.70 0.84 17.66
CA LEU A 28 -28.64 2.02 16.81
C LEU A 28 -27.65 3.05 17.40
N THR A 29 -26.82 3.62 16.54
CA THR A 29 -26.04 4.83 16.88
C THR A 29 -26.31 5.93 15.85
N LYS A 30 -26.02 7.18 16.25
CA LYS A 30 -26.16 8.34 15.36
C LYS A 30 -24.83 8.67 14.71
N ILE A 31 -24.87 8.89 13.39
CA ILE A 31 -23.75 9.45 12.66
C ILE A 31 -23.74 10.98 12.89
N GLN A 32 -22.57 11.51 13.18
CA GLN A 32 -22.31 12.95 13.33
C GLN A 32 -21.91 13.56 11.97
N ASP A 33 -22.24 14.82 11.76
CA ASP A 33 -21.76 15.60 10.63
C ASP A 33 -20.36 16.18 10.90
N PRO A 34 -19.53 16.40 9.86
CA PRO A 34 -19.80 16.06 8.47
C PRO A 34 -19.47 14.61 8.13
N ILE A 35 -20.15 14.03 7.14
CA ILE A 35 -19.70 12.81 6.48
C ILE A 35 -18.53 13.18 5.57
N ILE A 36 -17.40 12.52 5.75
CA ILE A 36 -16.18 12.82 4.99
C ILE A 36 -16.03 11.78 3.89
N ASN A 37 -16.05 12.24 2.63
CA ASN A 37 -15.69 11.43 1.48
C ASN A 37 -14.23 11.72 1.10
N ASN A 38 -13.43 10.69 0.98
CA ASN A 38 -12.01 10.79 0.65
C ASN A 38 -11.63 9.71 -0.34
N THR A 39 -10.39 9.72 -0.78
CA THR A 39 -9.79 8.65 -1.57
C THR A 39 -8.72 7.95 -0.76
N GLY A 40 -8.57 6.65 -1.00
CA GLY A 40 -7.59 5.79 -0.36
C GLY A 40 -7.04 4.75 -1.32
N GLY A 41 -6.42 3.74 -0.76
CA GLY A 41 -5.70 2.72 -1.51
C GLY A 41 -4.29 3.16 -1.87
N ALA A 42 -3.46 2.19 -2.23
CA ALA A 42 -2.03 2.43 -2.49
C ALA A 42 -1.79 3.48 -3.57
N VAL A 43 -2.56 3.42 -4.67
CA VAL A 43 -2.35 4.31 -5.82
C VAL A 43 -2.69 5.76 -5.47
N CYS A 44 -3.87 6.02 -4.91
CA CYS A 44 -4.25 7.39 -4.54
C CYS A 44 -3.28 7.98 -3.52
N ASN A 45 -2.99 7.25 -2.45
CA ASN A 45 -2.15 7.73 -1.38
C ASN A 45 -0.72 8.02 -1.86
N THR A 46 -0.10 7.08 -2.57
CA THR A 46 1.29 7.22 -3.01
C THR A 46 1.42 8.25 -4.13
N ALA A 47 0.58 8.18 -5.18
CA ALA A 47 0.70 9.08 -6.32
C ALA A 47 0.46 10.55 -5.92
N MET A 48 -0.57 10.82 -5.12
CA MET A 48 -0.88 12.19 -4.70
C MET A 48 0.16 12.76 -3.72
N VAL A 49 0.74 11.93 -2.83
CA VAL A 49 1.82 12.38 -1.95
C VAL A 49 3.07 12.70 -2.76
N LEU A 50 3.46 11.83 -3.69
CA LEU A 50 4.59 12.09 -4.58
C LEU A 50 4.38 13.36 -5.41
N ALA A 51 3.19 13.58 -5.97
CA ALA A 51 2.87 14.77 -6.73
C ALA A 51 2.91 16.07 -5.90
N LYS A 52 2.56 16.00 -4.61
CA LYS A 52 2.69 17.11 -3.66
C LYS A 52 4.15 17.40 -3.30
N LEU A 53 4.98 16.37 -3.20
CA LEU A 53 6.40 16.52 -2.85
C LEU A 53 7.20 17.08 -4.04
N ASP A 54 6.88 16.65 -5.25
CA ASP A 54 7.52 17.15 -6.48
C ASP A 54 6.50 17.19 -7.63
N SER A 55 6.03 18.39 -7.95
CA SER A 55 5.08 18.63 -9.04
C SER A 55 5.66 18.42 -10.44
N GLN A 56 6.97 18.21 -10.57
CA GLN A 56 7.64 17.93 -11.84
C GLN A 56 7.93 16.44 -12.03
N LEU A 57 7.73 15.62 -11.01
CA LEU A 57 7.91 14.18 -11.09
C LEU A 57 6.81 13.55 -11.96
N PRO A 58 7.14 12.92 -13.10
CA PRO A 58 6.15 12.19 -13.89
C PRO A 58 5.66 10.96 -13.08
N ILE A 59 4.36 10.84 -12.93
CA ILE A 59 3.74 9.73 -12.21
C ILE A 59 2.71 9.08 -13.15
N THR A 60 2.74 7.76 -13.28
CA THR A 60 1.69 7.01 -13.97
C THR A 60 0.92 6.18 -12.95
N ALA A 61 -0.38 6.40 -12.84
CA ALA A 61 -1.26 5.64 -11.96
C ALA A 61 -1.86 4.45 -12.73
N LEU A 62 -1.78 3.26 -12.14
CA LEU A 62 -2.28 2.01 -12.72
C LEU A 62 -3.19 1.30 -11.72
N GLY A 63 -4.32 0.80 -12.20
CA GLY A 63 -5.28 0.08 -11.36
C GLY A 63 -6.64 -0.02 -12.01
N LYS A 64 -7.66 -0.35 -11.22
CA LYS A 64 -9.05 -0.42 -11.69
C LYS A 64 -10.00 0.33 -10.77
N VAL A 65 -11.00 0.98 -11.38
CA VAL A 65 -12.16 1.53 -10.70
C VAL A 65 -13.43 0.99 -11.35
N GLY A 66 -14.59 1.23 -10.76
CA GLY A 66 -15.88 0.91 -11.37
C GLY A 66 -16.36 1.99 -12.35
N LYS A 67 -17.60 1.82 -12.79
CA LYS A 67 -18.33 2.81 -13.62
C LYS A 67 -19.44 3.45 -12.79
N ASP A 68 -19.07 4.09 -11.68
CA ASP A 68 -19.99 4.56 -10.65
C ASP A 68 -19.54 5.89 -10.02
N GLU A 69 -20.37 6.44 -9.16
CA GLU A 69 -20.10 7.72 -8.46
C GLU A 69 -18.84 7.66 -7.57
N ALA A 70 -18.48 6.50 -7.05
CA ALA A 70 -17.28 6.33 -6.26
C ALA A 70 -16.02 6.50 -7.12
N ALA A 71 -16.05 6.03 -8.38
CA ALA A 71 -14.98 6.29 -9.35
C ALA A 71 -14.83 7.79 -9.65
N GLU A 72 -15.94 8.52 -9.81
CA GLU A 72 -15.88 9.96 -10.09
C GLU A 72 -15.16 10.75 -9.00
N ARG A 73 -15.27 10.35 -7.72
CA ARG A 73 -14.51 10.97 -6.62
C ARG A 73 -13.01 10.74 -6.76
N ILE A 74 -12.59 9.57 -7.21
CA ILE A 74 -11.18 9.25 -7.47
C ILE A 74 -10.67 10.09 -8.64
N TRP A 75 -11.44 10.17 -9.74
CA TRP A 75 -11.10 11.01 -10.88
C TRP A 75 -11.00 12.50 -10.51
N GLU A 76 -11.93 13.01 -9.71
CA GLU A 76 -11.92 14.38 -9.22
C GLU A 76 -10.65 14.67 -8.41
N ALA A 77 -10.26 13.76 -7.53
CA ALA A 77 -9.04 13.91 -6.73
C ALA A 77 -7.78 13.97 -7.60
N PHE A 78 -7.67 13.14 -8.65
CA PHE A 78 -6.52 13.16 -9.55
C PHE A 78 -6.44 14.42 -10.43
N ARG A 79 -7.58 15.06 -10.79
CA ARG A 79 -7.60 16.31 -11.57
C ARG A 79 -6.79 17.43 -10.95
N HIS A 80 -6.56 17.40 -9.65
CA HIS A 80 -5.73 18.40 -8.96
C HIS A 80 -4.22 18.21 -9.17
N TYR A 81 -3.79 17.11 -9.80
CA TYR A 81 -2.38 16.75 -9.98
C TYR A 81 -2.05 16.50 -11.45
N PRO A 82 -1.71 17.54 -12.23
CA PRO A 82 -1.51 17.43 -13.68
C PRO A 82 -0.28 16.58 -14.07
N ASN A 83 0.61 16.28 -13.13
CA ASN A 83 1.76 15.41 -13.31
C ASN A 83 1.46 13.92 -13.04
N ILE A 84 0.19 13.57 -12.78
CA ILE A 84 -0.26 12.17 -12.67
C ILE A 84 -1.00 11.79 -13.96
N ASP A 85 -0.43 10.88 -14.71
CA ASP A 85 -1.08 10.23 -15.85
C ASP A 85 -1.97 9.10 -15.34
N VAL A 86 -3.27 9.20 -15.62
CA VAL A 86 -4.31 8.23 -15.23
C VAL A 86 -4.77 7.35 -16.40
N SER A 87 -4.12 7.43 -17.55
CA SER A 87 -4.54 6.74 -18.78
C SER A 87 -4.55 5.22 -18.67
N GLN A 88 -3.89 4.66 -17.67
CA GLN A 88 -3.86 3.22 -17.39
C GLN A 88 -4.71 2.79 -16.19
N ILE A 89 -5.64 3.65 -15.75
CA ILE A 89 -6.67 3.22 -14.81
C ILE A 89 -7.85 2.67 -15.61
N GLY A 90 -8.07 1.35 -15.52
CA GLY A 90 -9.17 0.66 -16.16
C GLY A 90 -10.51 0.91 -15.45
N ALA A 91 -11.63 0.72 -16.15
CA ALA A 91 -12.96 0.86 -15.57
C ALA A 91 -13.78 -0.41 -15.77
N GLU A 92 -13.98 -1.19 -14.70
CA GLU A 92 -14.69 -2.46 -14.71
C GLU A 92 -15.45 -2.71 -13.39
N GLY A 93 -16.68 -3.19 -13.47
CA GLY A 93 -17.49 -3.53 -12.28
C GLY A 93 -17.83 -2.31 -11.42
N SER A 94 -17.71 -2.47 -10.10
CA SER A 94 -17.95 -1.44 -9.10
C SER A 94 -16.65 -1.01 -8.43
N THR A 95 -16.53 0.27 -8.11
CA THR A 95 -15.35 0.81 -7.42
C THR A 95 -15.22 0.23 -6.02
N SER A 96 -14.00 -0.08 -5.64
CA SER A 96 -13.67 -0.49 -4.28
C SER A 96 -13.91 0.65 -3.31
N PHE A 97 -14.48 0.37 -2.15
CA PHE A 97 -14.71 1.40 -1.14
C PHE A 97 -14.48 0.88 0.28
N THR A 98 -14.19 1.80 1.19
CA THR A 98 -14.09 1.49 2.63
C THR A 98 -15.04 2.40 3.40
N LEU A 99 -15.89 1.79 4.22
CA LEU A 99 -16.62 2.52 5.27
C LEU A 99 -15.73 2.55 6.51
N VAL A 100 -15.33 3.74 6.92
CA VAL A 100 -14.52 3.96 8.12
C VAL A 100 -15.42 4.50 9.21
N ILE A 101 -15.64 3.73 10.26
CA ILE A 101 -16.43 4.16 11.43
C ILE A 101 -15.46 4.62 12.52
N VAL A 102 -15.56 5.87 12.91
CA VAL A 102 -14.75 6.50 13.96
C VAL A 102 -15.60 6.68 15.21
N ASP A 103 -15.24 6.03 16.29
CA ASP A 103 -15.83 6.28 17.62
C ASP A 103 -15.33 7.63 18.16
N SER A 104 -16.23 8.56 18.42
CA SER A 104 -15.86 9.93 18.81
C SER A 104 -15.23 10.01 20.19
N ALA A 105 -15.54 9.07 21.07
CA ALA A 105 -15.03 9.03 22.46
C ALA A 105 -13.63 8.41 22.52
N SER A 106 -13.46 7.21 21.95
CA SER A 106 -12.19 6.47 21.99
C SER A 106 -11.21 6.85 20.88
N LYS A 107 -11.70 7.53 19.81
CA LYS A 107 -10.96 7.80 18.56
C LYS A 107 -10.51 6.53 17.80
N GLN A 108 -11.01 5.38 18.20
CA GLN A 108 -10.75 4.12 17.50
C GLN A 108 -11.51 4.06 16.17
N ARG A 109 -10.97 3.32 15.23
CA ARG A 109 -11.52 3.15 13.88
C ARG A 109 -11.84 1.68 13.61
N SER A 110 -12.97 1.46 12.94
CA SER A 110 -13.32 0.16 12.35
C SER A 110 -13.49 0.34 10.84
N PHE A 111 -13.08 -0.66 10.07
CA PHE A 111 -13.06 -0.61 8.62
C PHE A 111 -13.94 -1.71 8.04
N PHE A 112 -14.80 -1.35 7.10
CA PHE A 112 -15.61 -2.28 6.32
C PHE A 112 -15.25 -2.07 4.85
N ALA A 113 -14.49 -3.00 4.30
CA ALA A 113 -13.97 -2.90 2.95
C ALA A 113 -14.79 -3.72 1.96
N TYR A 114 -15.09 -3.12 0.80
CA TYR A 114 -15.56 -3.79 -0.39
C TYR A 114 -14.47 -3.72 -1.46
N TRP A 115 -13.98 -4.87 -1.88
CA TRP A 115 -12.80 -4.95 -2.74
C TRP A 115 -13.07 -4.59 -4.21
N GLY A 116 -14.29 -4.83 -4.74
CA GLY A 116 -14.76 -4.37 -6.05
C GLY A 116 -13.75 -4.57 -7.18
N ALA A 117 -13.51 -3.52 -7.96
CA ALA A 117 -12.60 -3.58 -9.11
C ALA A 117 -11.15 -3.94 -8.77
N ASN A 118 -10.70 -3.72 -7.54
CA ASN A 118 -9.34 -4.12 -7.13
C ASN A 118 -9.15 -5.64 -7.12
N GLU A 119 -10.22 -6.43 -6.93
CA GLU A 119 -10.14 -7.91 -6.92
C GLU A 119 -9.65 -8.49 -8.24
N VAL A 120 -9.97 -7.83 -9.33
CA VAL A 120 -9.69 -8.32 -10.70
C VAL A 120 -8.53 -7.60 -11.38
N PHE A 121 -7.88 -6.64 -10.70
CA PHE A 121 -6.69 -6.00 -11.24
C PHE A 121 -5.56 -7.02 -11.38
N CYS A 122 -5.00 -7.14 -12.57
CA CYS A 122 -3.97 -8.12 -12.90
C CYS A 122 -2.92 -7.54 -13.87
N GLU A 123 -1.95 -8.35 -14.22
CA GLU A 123 -0.86 -7.95 -15.09
C GLU A 123 -1.32 -7.56 -16.50
N ASP A 124 -2.35 -8.23 -17.02
CA ASP A 124 -2.90 -7.97 -18.36
C ASP A 124 -3.52 -6.56 -18.50
N ASP A 125 -3.75 -5.87 -17.37
CA ASP A 125 -4.21 -4.49 -17.34
C ASP A 125 -3.10 -3.46 -17.53
N ILE A 126 -1.83 -3.90 -17.59
CA ILE A 126 -0.65 -3.04 -17.66
C ILE A 126 -0.07 -3.05 -19.07
N ASP A 127 -0.10 -1.90 -19.71
CA ASP A 127 0.58 -1.68 -20.98
C ASP A 127 1.97 -1.07 -20.69
N TRP A 128 3.00 -1.92 -20.69
CA TRP A 128 4.36 -1.56 -20.34
C TRP A 128 4.99 -0.53 -21.29
N ASP A 129 4.48 -0.40 -22.51
CA ASP A 129 4.98 0.53 -23.51
C ASP A 129 4.44 1.96 -23.37
N LYS A 130 3.42 2.13 -22.52
CA LYS A 130 2.74 3.42 -22.35
C LYS A 130 3.30 4.33 -21.25
N PHE A 131 4.34 3.92 -20.54
CA PHE A 131 4.93 4.79 -19.53
C PHE A 131 6.46 4.68 -19.49
N ASP A 132 7.12 5.81 -19.17
CA ASP A 132 8.56 5.89 -19.00
C ASP A 132 8.91 6.13 -17.52
N ALA A 133 8.81 5.06 -16.72
CA ALA A 133 9.13 5.11 -15.31
C ALA A 133 10.49 4.46 -15.02
N LYS A 134 11.16 4.94 -13.96
CA LYS A 134 12.33 4.30 -13.38
C LYS A 134 11.93 3.25 -12.35
N ILE A 135 10.89 3.55 -11.56
CA ILE A 135 10.42 2.71 -10.45
C ILE A 135 8.98 2.27 -10.76
N PHE A 136 8.71 1.01 -10.56
CA PHE A 136 7.36 0.44 -10.50
C PHE A 136 7.05 0.12 -9.04
N HIS A 137 6.17 0.92 -8.44
CA HIS A 137 5.66 0.70 -7.09
C HIS A 137 4.30 0.02 -7.16
N ILE A 138 4.09 -1.04 -6.38
CA ILE A 138 2.80 -1.71 -6.26
C ILE A 138 2.39 -1.93 -4.81
N GLY A 139 1.16 -1.64 -4.48
CA GLY A 139 0.54 -1.85 -3.18
C GLY A 139 -1.00 -2.00 -3.31
N TYR A 140 -1.59 -2.80 -2.50
CA TYR A 140 -0.99 -3.55 -1.39
C TYR A 140 -0.98 -5.05 -1.71
N ILE A 141 0.13 -5.73 -1.49
CA ILE A 141 0.14 -7.20 -1.45
C ILE A 141 -0.83 -7.63 -0.34
N LEU A 142 -1.56 -8.73 -0.52
CA LEU A 142 -2.65 -9.25 0.32
C LEU A 142 -4.01 -8.54 0.14
N SER A 143 -4.12 -7.54 -0.75
CA SER A 143 -5.40 -6.88 -1.06
C SER A 143 -5.75 -6.87 -2.55
N LEU A 144 -4.92 -7.48 -3.39
CA LEU A 144 -5.11 -7.58 -4.84
C LEU A 144 -5.32 -9.06 -5.21
N ASN A 145 -6.56 -9.54 -5.03
CA ASN A 145 -6.88 -10.97 -5.06
C ASN A 145 -6.34 -11.69 -6.30
N ALA A 146 -6.52 -11.12 -7.49
CA ALA A 146 -6.02 -11.73 -8.73
C ALA A 146 -4.48 -11.85 -8.77
N LEU A 147 -3.75 -10.91 -8.16
CA LEU A 147 -2.28 -10.93 -8.07
C LEU A 147 -1.77 -11.80 -6.92
N ASP A 148 -2.56 -11.97 -5.87
CA ASP A 148 -2.24 -12.84 -4.73
C ASP A 148 -2.39 -14.34 -5.05
N GLU A 149 -3.05 -14.67 -6.18
CA GLU A 149 -3.20 -16.06 -6.61
C GLU A 149 -1.86 -16.78 -6.84
N PRO A 150 -1.83 -18.10 -6.62
CA PRO A 150 -0.63 -18.90 -6.88
C PRO A 150 -0.18 -18.84 -8.34
N ASP A 151 1.13 -18.83 -8.53
CA ASP A 151 1.80 -19.03 -9.82
C ASP A 151 2.81 -20.16 -9.72
N ASN A 152 2.80 -21.09 -10.68
CA ASN A 152 3.63 -22.28 -10.63
C ASN A 152 5.14 -22.01 -10.75
N GLN A 153 5.54 -20.93 -11.40
CA GLN A 153 6.94 -20.58 -11.63
C GLN A 153 7.47 -19.58 -10.62
N TYR A 154 6.65 -18.57 -10.30
CA TYR A 154 7.05 -17.43 -9.47
C TYR A 154 6.57 -17.52 -8.02
N GLY A 155 5.65 -18.45 -7.73
CA GLY A 155 5.01 -18.63 -6.43
C GLY A 155 3.69 -17.88 -6.30
N THR A 156 3.63 -16.62 -6.74
CA THR A 156 2.40 -15.83 -6.86
C THR A 156 2.38 -15.04 -8.17
N LYS A 157 1.19 -14.65 -8.64
CA LYS A 157 1.05 -13.77 -9.82
C LYS A 157 1.65 -12.39 -9.55
N MET A 158 1.63 -11.90 -8.30
CA MET A 158 2.33 -10.69 -7.89
C MET A 158 3.84 -10.80 -8.09
N ALA A 159 4.44 -11.92 -7.69
CA ALA A 159 5.88 -12.15 -7.90
C ALA A 159 6.24 -12.20 -9.40
N ARG A 160 5.35 -12.79 -10.25
CA ARG A 160 5.50 -12.77 -11.69
C ARG A 160 5.46 -11.36 -12.25
N LEU A 161 4.48 -10.56 -11.84
CA LEU A 161 4.36 -9.15 -12.24
C LEU A 161 5.62 -8.35 -11.91
N LEU A 162 6.16 -8.52 -10.70
CA LEU A 162 7.40 -7.84 -10.29
C LEU A 162 8.61 -8.32 -11.09
N ALA A 163 8.70 -9.63 -11.43
CA ALA A 163 9.74 -10.16 -12.29
C ALA A 163 9.68 -9.52 -13.68
N HIS A 164 8.52 -9.44 -14.30
CA HIS A 164 8.32 -8.80 -15.60
C HIS A 164 8.61 -7.29 -15.56
N ALA A 165 8.24 -6.59 -14.49
CA ALA A 165 8.66 -5.19 -14.31
C ALA A 165 10.18 -5.03 -14.37
N LYS A 166 10.93 -5.95 -13.75
CA LYS A 166 12.41 -5.94 -13.82
C LYS A 166 12.92 -6.27 -15.23
N GLU A 167 12.28 -7.16 -15.96
CA GLU A 167 12.61 -7.46 -17.37
C GLU A 167 12.43 -6.24 -18.27
N HIS A 168 11.44 -5.37 -17.97
CA HIS A 168 11.26 -4.07 -18.63
C HIS A 168 12.25 -3.00 -18.13
N GLY A 169 13.21 -3.36 -17.29
CA GLY A 169 14.27 -2.48 -16.79
C GLY A 169 13.80 -1.48 -15.73
N LEU A 170 12.74 -1.82 -14.99
CA LEU A 170 12.21 -1.04 -13.89
C LEU A 170 12.82 -1.51 -12.56
N GLU A 171 13.04 -0.59 -11.63
CA GLU A 171 13.25 -0.91 -10.24
C GLU A 171 11.90 -1.14 -9.57
N THR A 172 11.80 -2.14 -8.70
CA THR A 172 10.53 -2.54 -8.10
C THR A 172 10.41 -2.09 -6.66
N SER A 173 9.23 -1.63 -6.27
CA SER A 173 8.92 -1.20 -4.90
C SER A 173 7.59 -1.80 -4.47
N VAL A 174 7.53 -2.32 -3.25
CA VAL A 174 6.30 -2.95 -2.72
C VAL A 174 5.92 -2.41 -1.35
N ASP A 175 4.61 -2.39 -1.12
CA ASP A 175 3.95 -2.21 0.16
C ASP A 175 2.94 -3.35 0.38
N VAL A 176 2.59 -3.61 1.63
CA VAL A 176 1.74 -4.73 2.06
C VAL A 176 0.57 -4.16 2.87
N VAL A 177 -0.57 -4.83 2.91
CA VAL A 177 -1.66 -4.43 3.79
C VAL A 177 -1.59 -5.19 5.11
N SER A 178 -1.88 -4.51 6.21
CA SER A 178 -2.03 -5.13 7.53
C SER A 178 -3.34 -5.90 7.59
N GLU A 179 -3.33 -7.18 7.22
CA GLU A 179 -4.44 -8.09 7.45
C GLU A 179 -4.12 -9.09 8.57
N MET A 180 -5.14 -9.61 9.23
CA MET A 180 -4.99 -10.52 10.37
C MET A 180 -5.14 -12.01 9.96
N SER A 181 -4.60 -12.38 8.79
CA SER A 181 -4.66 -13.75 8.29
C SER A 181 -3.30 -14.47 8.36
N ASP A 182 -3.32 -15.78 8.11
CA ASP A 182 -2.11 -16.61 8.01
C ASP A 182 -1.45 -16.59 6.61
N ARG A 183 -1.94 -15.72 5.70
CA ARG A 183 -1.50 -15.68 4.31
C ARG A 183 -0.13 -15.03 4.11
N PHE A 184 0.33 -14.18 5.06
CA PHE A 184 1.56 -13.40 4.92
C PHE A 184 2.76 -14.23 4.47
N GLN A 185 3.04 -15.33 5.16
CA GLN A 185 4.22 -16.17 4.90
C GLN A 185 4.14 -16.96 3.58
N LYS A 186 2.96 -17.02 2.97
CA LYS A 186 2.76 -17.72 1.69
C LYS A 186 2.81 -16.76 0.51
N ILE A 187 2.25 -15.56 0.69
CA ILE A 187 2.02 -14.60 -0.41
C ILE A 187 3.13 -13.56 -0.52
N VAL A 188 3.63 -13.02 0.60
CA VAL A 188 4.63 -11.94 0.58
C VAL A 188 6.02 -12.41 0.16
N PRO A 189 6.61 -13.50 0.71
CA PRO A 189 7.99 -13.89 0.42
C PRO A 189 8.30 -14.16 -1.05
N PRO A 190 7.43 -14.78 -1.87
CA PRO A 190 7.69 -14.93 -3.31
C PRO A 190 7.94 -13.60 -4.02
N SER A 191 7.20 -12.55 -3.67
CA SER A 191 7.32 -11.22 -4.25
C SER A 191 8.61 -10.52 -3.86
N LEU A 192 9.13 -10.73 -2.65
CA LEU A 192 10.36 -10.11 -2.17
C LEU A 192 11.59 -10.49 -3.01
N LYS A 193 11.60 -11.65 -3.66
CA LYS A 193 12.67 -12.09 -4.58
C LYS A 193 12.86 -11.16 -5.78
N TYR A 194 11.83 -10.42 -6.13
CA TYR A 194 11.81 -9.52 -7.28
C TYR A 194 11.64 -8.06 -6.85
N THR A 195 11.92 -7.74 -5.57
CA THR A 195 11.72 -6.43 -4.98
C THR A 195 13.05 -5.72 -4.75
N ASP A 196 13.18 -4.49 -5.24
CA ASP A 196 14.31 -3.62 -4.92
C ASP A 196 14.09 -2.84 -3.62
N TYR A 197 12.87 -2.36 -3.39
CA TYR A 197 12.50 -1.55 -2.22
C TYR A 197 11.26 -2.14 -1.54
N CYS A 198 11.38 -2.54 -0.29
CA CYS A 198 10.25 -3.00 0.52
C CYS A 198 10.07 -2.05 1.70
N ILE A 199 8.93 -1.33 1.74
CA ILE A 199 8.63 -0.34 2.77
C ILE A 199 7.33 -0.76 3.44
N ILE A 200 7.39 -1.27 4.66
CA ILE A 200 6.26 -1.85 5.38
C ILE A 200 6.29 -1.44 6.85
N ASN A 201 5.15 -1.56 7.55
CA ASN A 201 5.10 -1.27 8.98
C ASN A 201 5.62 -2.44 9.84
N GLU A 202 5.78 -2.22 11.15
CA GLU A 202 6.34 -3.22 12.06
C GLU A 202 5.47 -4.47 12.20
N ILE A 203 4.15 -4.35 12.05
CA ILE A 203 3.24 -5.51 12.14
C ILE A 203 3.36 -6.37 10.89
N GLU A 204 3.36 -5.76 9.72
CA GLU A 204 3.56 -6.42 8.43
C GLU A 204 4.93 -7.11 8.37
N ALA A 205 5.98 -6.41 8.83
CA ALA A 205 7.33 -6.97 8.92
C ALA A 205 7.40 -8.16 9.88
N GLN A 206 6.73 -8.09 11.03
CA GLN A 206 6.61 -9.20 11.98
C GLN A 206 5.90 -10.40 11.32
N CYS A 207 4.77 -10.19 10.66
CA CYS A 207 4.02 -11.24 9.99
C CYS A 207 4.80 -11.86 8.82
N THR A 208 5.55 -11.04 8.08
CA THR A 208 6.38 -11.49 6.94
C THR A 208 7.59 -12.30 7.40
N THR A 209 8.32 -11.80 8.41
CA THR A 209 9.60 -12.39 8.84
C THR A 209 9.46 -13.45 9.93
N GLY A 210 8.34 -13.46 10.66
CA GLY A 210 8.14 -14.29 11.85
C GLY A 210 8.93 -13.81 13.06
N ILE A 211 9.53 -12.61 13.03
CA ILE A 211 10.30 -12.03 14.12
C ILE A 211 9.41 -11.06 14.90
N SER A 212 9.28 -11.25 16.21
CA SER A 212 8.50 -10.36 17.06
C SER A 212 9.11 -8.96 17.10
N LEU A 213 8.35 -7.95 16.66
CA LEU A 213 8.75 -6.55 16.61
C LEU A 213 7.94 -5.67 17.56
N ARG A 214 6.80 -6.18 18.04
CA ARG A 214 5.99 -5.51 19.06
C ARG A 214 5.38 -6.56 20.00
N GLU A 215 5.60 -6.38 21.30
CA GLU A 215 5.06 -7.24 22.35
C GLU A 215 4.38 -6.40 23.41
N ASN A 216 3.14 -6.71 23.77
CA ASN A 216 2.33 -5.97 24.77
C ASN A 216 2.31 -4.45 24.51
N GLY A 217 2.31 -4.03 23.24
CA GLY A 217 2.35 -2.63 22.83
C GLY A 217 3.75 -2.01 22.81
N GLU A 218 4.79 -2.69 23.29
CA GLU A 218 6.17 -2.20 23.33
C GLU A 218 6.97 -2.63 22.10
N LEU A 219 7.68 -1.67 21.50
CA LEU A 219 8.52 -1.88 20.34
C LEU A 219 9.81 -2.64 20.70
N GLN A 220 10.05 -3.77 20.03
CA GLN A 220 11.23 -4.62 20.21
C GLN A 220 12.40 -4.13 19.32
N ARG A 221 12.95 -2.95 19.63
CA ARG A 221 14.01 -2.30 18.80
C ARG A 221 15.18 -3.20 18.49
N GLN A 222 15.59 -4.05 19.46
CA GLN A 222 16.71 -4.98 19.31
C GLN A 222 16.49 -6.03 18.19
N ASN A 223 15.24 -6.25 17.78
CA ASN A 223 14.89 -7.20 16.73
C ASN A 223 14.79 -6.57 15.34
N MET A 224 14.76 -5.23 15.23
CA MET A 224 14.52 -4.52 13.97
C MET A 224 15.57 -4.84 12.91
N LYS A 225 16.86 -4.74 13.29
CA LYS A 225 17.95 -5.06 12.37
C LYS A 225 17.84 -6.49 11.83
N LYS A 226 17.56 -7.46 12.73
CA LYS A 226 17.38 -8.87 12.35
C LYS A 226 16.20 -9.08 11.39
N ALA A 227 15.09 -8.36 11.59
CA ALA A 227 13.95 -8.44 10.68
C ALA A 227 14.28 -7.87 9.29
N LEU A 228 14.99 -6.74 9.23
CA LEU A 228 15.46 -6.14 7.97
C LEU A 228 16.46 -7.06 7.24
N GLU A 229 17.41 -7.66 7.97
CA GLU A 229 18.33 -8.67 7.44
C GLU A 229 17.57 -9.89 6.89
N LYS A 230 16.50 -10.30 7.58
CA LYS A 230 15.63 -11.39 7.10
C LYS A 230 14.89 -11.03 5.81
N MET A 231 14.41 -9.79 5.67
CA MET A 231 13.80 -9.30 4.42
C MET A 231 14.83 -9.31 3.26
N ASN A 232 16.09 -8.93 3.53
CA ASN A 232 17.17 -9.03 2.54
C ASN A 232 17.44 -10.50 2.16
N GLU A 233 17.52 -11.42 3.11
CA GLU A 233 17.64 -12.87 2.84
C GLU A 233 16.48 -13.41 2.00
N MET A 234 15.28 -12.85 2.16
CA MET A 234 14.10 -13.21 1.37
C MET A 234 14.16 -12.65 -0.07
N GLY A 235 15.07 -11.71 -0.35
CA GLY A 235 15.36 -11.23 -1.71
C GLY A 235 15.26 -9.74 -1.94
N VAL A 236 14.93 -8.92 -0.92
CA VAL A 236 14.93 -7.45 -1.08
C VAL A 236 16.34 -6.98 -1.45
N ALA A 237 16.47 -6.34 -2.62
CA ALA A 237 17.77 -6.15 -3.25
C ALA A 237 18.47 -4.82 -2.90
N LYS A 238 17.72 -3.75 -2.59
CA LYS A 238 18.29 -2.41 -2.36
C LYS A 238 17.99 -1.87 -0.98
N TRP A 239 16.73 -1.68 -0.64
CA TRP A 239 16.35 -1.15 0.66
C TRP A 239 15.19 -1.93 1.27
N ALA A 240 15.40 -2.43 2.47
CA ALA A 240 14.35 -2.88 3.36
C ALA A 240 14.09 -1.79 4.40
N VAL A 241 12.83 -1.38 4.55
CA VAL A 241 12.43 -0.31 5.48
C VAL A 241 11.26 -0.78 6.32
N ILE A 242 11.37 -0.61 7.64
CA ILE A 242 10.29 -0.83 8.59
C ILE A 242 9.97 0.50 9.25
N HIS A 243 8.72 0.93 9.19
CA HIS A 243 8.27 2.14 9.87
C HIS A 243 7.28 1.81 10.99
N CYS A 244 7.31 2.62 12.04
CA CYS A 244 6.37 2.59 13.15
C CYS A 244 6.14 4.01 13.69
N PRO A 245 5.16 4.21 14.59
CA PRO A 245 4.90 5.55 15.15
C PRO A 245 6.12 6.20 15.81
N GLU A 246 7.05 5.41 16.34
CA GLU A 246 8.20 5.89 17.09
C GLU A 246 9.43 6.21 16.21
N CYS A 247 9.61 5.44 15.11
CA CYS A 247 10.87 5.48 14.35
C CYS A 247 10.71 4.82 12.98
N GLY A 248 11.53 5.23 12.01
CA GLY A 248 11.80 4.48 10.78
C GLY A 248 13.15 3.75 10.92
N PHE A 249 13.19 2.52 10.43
CA PHE A 249 14.36 1.65 10.40
C PHE A 249 14.67 1.24 8.98
N GLY A 250 15.90 1.34 8.53
CA GLY A 250 16.30 0.98 7.18
C GLY A 250 17.58 0.15 7.13
N LEU A 251 17.65 -0.74 6.15
CA LEU A 251 18.83 -1.49 5.79
C LEU A 251 19.12 -1.30 4.30
N ASP A 252 20.28 -0.75 3.96
CA ASP A 252 20.80 -0.88 2.60
C ASP A 252 21.28 -2.32 2.40
N CYS A 253 20.50 -3.09 1.65
CA CYS A 253 20.75 -4.51 1.42
C CYS A 253 22.03 -4.80 0.62
N ARG A 254 22.61 -3.78 -0.04
CA ARG A 254 23.86 -3.91 -0.83
C ARG A 254 25.10 -3.73 0.02
N THR A 255 25.03 -2.87 1.03
CA THR A 255 26.18 -2.49 1.88
C THR A 255 26.09 -3.06 3.29
N GLY A 256 24.88 -3.45 3.73
CA GLY A 256 24.58 -3.84 5.11
C GLY A 256 24.50 -2.65 6.08
N GLU A 257 24.48 -1.42 5.57
CA GLU A 257 24.32 -0.22 6.38
C GLU A 257 22.92 -0.19 6.99
N TYR A 258 22.87 -0.07 8.32
CA TYR A 258 21.63 0.03 9.08
C TYR A 258 21.46 1.44 9.63
N VAL A 259 20.27 1.99 9.48
CA VAL A 259 19.93 3.34 9.94
C VAL A 259 18.65 3.34 10.75
N GLU A 260 18.57 4.26 11.72
CA GLU A 260 17.36 4.58 12.47
C GLU A 260 17.07 6.08 12.36
N VAL A 261 15.82 6.43 12.09
CA VAL A 261 15.37 7.81 11.96
C VAL A 261 14.16 8.02 12.89
N PRO A 262 14.30 8.76 13.99
CA PRO A 262 13.18 9.04 14.87
C PRO A 262 12.03 9.74 14.14
N SER A 263 10.80 9.39 14.49
CA SER A 263 9.62 10.07 13.97
C SER A 263 9.57 11.53 14.42
N LEU A 264 9.04 12.39 13.56
CA LEU A 264 8.84 13.79 13.90
C LEU A 264 7.85 13.92 15.06
N LYS A 265 8.20 14.74 16.03
CA LYS A 265 7.28 15.11 17.11
C LYS A 265 6.32 16.18 16.59
N LEU A 266 5.08 15.80 16.37
CA LEU A 266 4.04 16.76 16.00
C LEU A 266 3.63 17.61 17.22
N PRO A 267 3.29 18.91 17.02
CA PRO A 267 2.71 19.73 18.06
C PRO A 267 1.42 19.10 18.64
N LYS A 268 1.13 19.36 19.92
CA LYS A 268 -0.12 18.91 20.51
C LYS A 268 -1.31 19.54 19.78
N GLY A 269 -2.19 18.70 19.24
CA GLY A 269 -3.40 19.13 18.50
C GLY A 269 -3.37 18.88 17.00
N PHE A 270 -2.32 18.23 16.52
CA PHE A 270 -2.30 17.67 15.15
C PHE A 270 -2.87 16.27 15.14
#